data_f28c2ebf8af63972a7f828c285e892e8
#
_entry.id   f28c2ebf8af63972a7f828c285e892e8
#
_cell.length_a   1.000
_cell.length_b   1.000
_cell.length_c   1.000
_cell.angle_alpha   90.00
_cell.angle_beta   90.00
_cell.angle_gamma   90.00
#
_symmetry.space_group_name_H-M   'P 1'
#
loop_
_entity.id
_entity.type
_entity.pdbx_description
1 polymer ?
#
loop_
_entity_poly.entity_id
_entity_poly.type
_entity_poly.pdbx_seq_one_letter_code
_entity_poly.pdbx_strand_id
1 'polypeptide(L)'
;MEIKEWLQVWQFDHNPFVIFDADRDPYLQSSMVENTSLRSVLLHIDKPTPYVIFAIRGAGKSSMRIDTERYLNDYRDQVLVIAYTEYNELISEVQRPRSLPLEYASDRSAITRFLKGKKEIPLPRAESRITLDDHLDHILKLGIEELYRTVVNTPREDLLKSNPKIAEKFLLLIALYYATNDLSSKISTLRRLIDLTGYERKLPFFLTKQAKFLAADIYRHLRGVTISLEGMTKAIKEIGVGLFEFHGIPHNTENRFALLRNFMDLVRHFGLAGVYLLVDRVDEPVSIKGDPEKMRELVTPILNDQLFQIDHLGIILFLPYELHDLKKYYRSDRIKTISSINWSPDNMIRLIEKRMNVGRKPGSAPIHLADLFEDEGESKANFIVRQLTPRNAFRLLSIILEEHCQTVIYGVKISTEVYESAVQRYLIEKEGY
;
A
#
# COMPACT_ATOMS: atom_id res chain seq x y z
N MET A 1 -20.18 -31.44 -19.88
CA MET A 1 -19.05 -31.82 -19.00
C MET A 1 -18.90 -30.78 -17.90
N GLU A 2 -18.70 -31.18 -16.65
CA GLU A 2 -18.42 -30.19 -15.60
C GLU A 2 -16.99 -29.67 -15.70
N ILE A 3 -16.78 -28.39 -15.29
CA ILE A 3 -15.42 -27.79 -15.25
C ILE A 3 -14.43 -28.67 -14.47
N LYS A 4 -14.87 -29.29 -13.38
CA LYS A 4 -14.04 -30.18 -12.57
C LYS A 4 -13.53 -31.40 -13.35
N GLU A 5 -14.37 -31.97 -14.20
CA GLU A 5 -14.00 -33.12 -15.05
C GLU A 5 -12.97 -32.69 -16.08
N TRP A 6 -13.16 -31.56 -16.75
CA TRP A 6 -12.20 -30.99 -17.68
C TRP A 6 -10.83 -30.75 -17.02
N LEU A 7 -10.82 -30.13 -15.84
CA LEU A 7 -9.58 -29.90 -15.08
C LEU A 7 -8.87 -31.20 -14.72
N GLN A 8 -9.60 -32.27 -14.37
CA GLN A 8 -9.01 -33.58 -14.07
C GLN A 8 -8.36 -34.20 -15.27
N VAL A 9 -8.97 -34.14 -16.45
CA VAL A 9 -8.42 -34.69 -17.68
C VAL A 9 -7.11 -33.99 -18.07
N TRP A 10 -7.08 -32.66 -17.93
CA TRP A 10 -5.88 -31.86 -18.17
C TRP A 10 -4.92 -31.84 -16.97
N GLN A 11 -5.19 -32.60 -15.92
CA GLN A 11 -4.38 -32.70 -14.71
C GLN A 11 -4.16 -31.34 -14.01
N PHE A 12 -5.14 -30.46 -14.04
CA PHE A 12 -5.12 -29.22 -13.25
C PHE A 12 -5.63 -29.49 -11.84
N ASP A 13 -4.94 -28.93 -10.84
CA ASP A 13 -5.41 -28.90 -9.46
C ASP A 13 -6.50 -27.84 -9.24
N HIS A 14 -6.46 -26.79 -10.05
CA HIS A 14 -7.43 -25.67 -10.01
C HIS A 14 -7.53 -25.01 -11.37
N ASN A 15 -8.59 -24.21 -11.58
CA ASN A 15 -8.76 -23.45 -12.81
C ASN A 15 -7.75 -22.26 -12.82
N PRO A 16 -6.78 -22.23 -13.75
CA PRO A 16 -5.74 -21.22 -13.79
C PRO A 16 -6.23 -19.83 -14.26
N PHE A 17 -7.49 -19.72 -14.76
CA PHE A 17 -7.98 -18.54 -15.46
C PHE A 17 -9.02 -17.72 -14.66
N VAL A 18 -9.36 -18.08 -13.40
CA VAL A 18 -10.45 -17.44 -12.64
C VAL A 18 -9.99 -16.38 -11.65
N ILE A 19 -8.71 -16.34 -11.30
CA ILE A 19 -8.19 -15.38 -10.31
C ILE A 19 -7.57 -14.20 -11.05
N PHE A 20 -8.20 -13.03 -10.92
CA PHE A 20 -7.78 -11.78 -11.57
C PHE A 20 -7.21 -10.74 -10.59
N ASP A 21 -7.30 -11.01 -9.30
CA ASP A 21 -6.77 -10.15 -8.23
C ASP A 21 -5.40 -10.65 -7.80
N ALA A 22 -4.38 -9.86 -8.06
CA ALA A 22 -2.99 -10.21 -7.78
C ALA A 22 -2.71 -10.47 -6.28
N ASP A 23 -3.37 -9.74 -5.38
CA ASP A 23 -3.16 -9.91 -3.93
C ASP A 23 -3.84 -11.17 -3.38
N ARG A 24 -4.80 -11.74 -4.12
CA ARG A 24 -5.50 -12.97 -3.76
C ARG A 24 -5.00 -14.20 -4.51
N ASP A 25 -4.04 -14.00 -5.40
CA ASP A 25 -3.55 -15.06 -6.24
C ASP A 25 -2.39 -15.85 -5.60
N PRO A 26 -2.62 -17.06 -5.09
CA PRO A 26 -1.58 -17.85 -4.44
C PRO A 26 -0.50 -18.33 -5.42
N TYR A 27 -0.79 -18.32 -6.72
CA TYR A 27 0.11 -18.76 -7.77
C TYR A 27 0.84 -17.62 -8.48
N LEU A 28 0.60 -16.37 -8.05
CA LEU A 28 1.17 -15.19 -8.69
C LEU A 28 2.69 -15.33 -8.82
N GLN A 29 3.38 -15.62 -7.72
CA GLN A 29 4.84 -15.67 -7.68
C GLN A 29 5.40 -16.72 -8.64
N SER A 30 4.84 -17.92 -8.63
CA SER A 30 5.31 -19.03 -9.45
C SER A 30 4.98 -18.88 -10.94
N SER A 31 3.95 -18.07 -11.27
CA SER A 31 3.52 -17.79 -12.65
C SER A 31 4.02 -16.47 -13.22
N MET A 32 4.67 -15.62 -12.44
CA MET A 32 5.17 -14.33 -12.92
C MET A 32 6.19 -14.47 -14.04
N VAL A 33 6.07 -13.57 -15.01
CA VAL A 33 7.05 -13.38 -16.09
C VAL A 33 7.77 -12.06 -15.82
N GLU A 34 9.10 -12.11 -15.85
CA GLU A 34 9.93 -10.93 -15.64
C GLU A 34 9.58 -9.82 -16.63
N ASN A 35 9.28 -8.64 -16.10
CA ASN A 35 9.13 -7.43 -16.89
C ASN A 35 10.42 -6.62 -16.83
N THR A 36 11.03 -6.38 -17.98
CA THR A 36 12.30 -5.65 -18.10
C THR A 36 12.21 -4.23 -17.57
N SER A 37 11.04 -3.60 -17.65
CA SER A 37 10.82 -2.25 -17.11
C SER A 37 10.97 -2.21 -15.59
N LEU A 38 10.60 -3.27 -14.88
CA LEU A 38 10.72 -3.35 -13.43
C LEU A 38 12.18 -3.48 -12.98
N ARG A 39 12.98 -4.27 -13.68
CA ARG A 39 14.41 -4.43 -13.35
C ARG A 39 15.16 -3.09 -13.32
N SER A 40 14.78 -2.15 -14.19
CA SER A 40 15.40 -0.81 -14.22
C SER A 40 15.06 0.03 -12.99
N VAL A 41 13.91 -0.23 -12.37
CA VAL A 41 13.47 0.45 -11.12
C VAL A 41 14.28 -0.02 -9.91
N LEU A 42 14.63 -1.29 -9.87
CA LEU A 42 15.18 -1.98 -8.69
C LEU A 42 16.70 -2.04 -8.62
N LEU A 43 17.41 -1.54 -9.61
CA LEU A 43 18.87 -1.64 -9.69
C LEU A 43 19.65 -0.84 -8.63
N HIS A 44 18.98 0.01 -7.83
CA HIS A 44 19.64 0.91 -6.86
C HIS A 44 18.99 0.82 -5.47
N ILE A 45 19.07 -0.37 -4.82
CA ILE A 45 18.52 -0.58 -3.48
C ILE A 45 19.13 0.36 -2.45
N ASP A 46 20.43 0.62 -2.55
CA ASP A 46 21.18 1.53 -1.71
C ASP A 46 20.85 3.01 -1.92
N LYS A 47 20.21 3.32 -3.06
CA LYS A 47 19.84 4.69 -3.45
C LYS A 47 18.39 4.74 -3.95
N PRO A 48 17.40 4.70 -3.03
CA PRO A 48 16.01 4.77 -3.40
C PRO A 48 15.69 5.98 -4.28
N THR A 49 15.01 5.74 -5.39
CA THR A 49 14.64 6.78 -6.38
C THR A 49 13.15 6.75 -6.67
N PRO A 50 12.52 7.91 -6.94
CA PRO A 50 11.10 7.97 -7.24
C PRO A 50 10.79 7.52 -8.67
N TYR A 51 9.67 6.80 -8.83
CA TYR A 51 9.13 6.36 -10.11
C TYR A 51 7.63 6.60 -10.18
N VAL A 52 7.12 6.91 -11.35
CA VAL A 52 5.68 6.91 -11.65
C VAL A 52 5.43 5.97 -12.82
N ILE A 53 4.59 4.98 -12.60
CA ILE A 53 4.27 3.93 -13.57
C ILE A 53 2.80 4.03 -13.91
N PHE A 54 2.49 4.35 -15.17
CA PHE A 54 1.12 4.37 -15.67
C PHE A 54 0.84 3.09 -16.43
N ALA A 55 -0.33 2.51 -16.20
CA ALA A 55 -0.77 1.38 -16.99
C ALA A 55 -2.29 1.28 -17.04
N ILE A 56 -2.80 0.75 -18.13
CA ILE A 56 -4.22 0.47 -18.27
C ILE A 56 -4.67 -0.60 -17.26
N ARG A 57 -5.95 -0.63 -16.96
CA ARG A 57 -6.53 -1.60 -16.05
C ARG A 57 -6.29 -3.03 -16.54
N GLY A 58 -5.81 -3.90 -15.66
CA GLY A 58 -5.51 -5.30 -16.00
C GLY A 58 -4.14 -5.54 -16.63
N ALA A 59 -3.32 -4.50 -16.85
CA ALA A 59 -1.96 -4.64 -17.38
C ALA A 59 -0.94 -5.21 -16.37
N GLY A 60 -1.35 -5.46 -15.12
CA GLY A 60 -0.48 -6.08 -14.11
C GLY A 60 0.20 -5.09 -13.15
N LYS A 61 -0.35 -3.87 -12.93
CA LYS A 61 0.19 -2.90 -11.94
C LYS A 61 0.39 -3.53 -10.57
N SER A 62 -0.67 -4.12 -10.01
CA SER A 62 -0.62 -4.72 -8.67
C SER A 62 0.29 -5.94 -8.61
N SER A 63 0.35 -6.75 -9.69
CA SER A 63 1.34 -7.84 -9.80
C SER A 63 2.77 -7.28 -9.77
N MET A 64 3.01 -6.19 -10.47
CA MET A 64 4.30 -5.50 -10.51
C MET A 64 4.67 -4.91 -9.14
N ARG A 65 3.69 -4.30 -8.42
CA ARG A 65 3.89 -3.83 -7.04
C ARG A 65 4.28 -4.98 -6.12
N ILE A 66 3.55 -6.10 -6.17
CA ILE A 66 3.82 -7.28 -5.33
C ILE A 66 5.21 -7.86 -5.63
N ASP A 67 5.60 -7.94 -6.90
CA ASP A 67 6.94 -8.40 -7.27
C ASP A 67 8.03 -7.45 -6.79
N THR A 68 7.79 -6.14 -6.91
CA THR A 68 8.66 -5.10 -6.36
C THR A 68 8.82 -5.23 -4.85
N GLU A 69 7.70 -5.37 -4.15
CA GLU A 69 7.66 -5.53 -2.70
C GLU A 69 8.42 -6.79 -2.27
N ARG A 70 8.19 -7.92 -2.95
CA ARG A 70 8.90 -9.17 -2.68
C ARG A 70 10.40 -9.02 -2.91
N TYR A 71 10.81 -8.47 -4.06
CA TYR A 71 12.21 -8.23 -4.37
C TYR A 71 12.88 -7.35 -3.30
N LEU A 72 12.23 -6.27 -2.88
CA LEU A 72 12.75 -5.39 -1.84
C LEU A 72 12.79 -6.08 -0.47
N ASN A 73 11.86 -6.99 -0.19
CA ASN A 73 11.85 -7.78 1.04
C ASN A 73 13.01 -8.78 1.13
N ASP A 74 13.59 -9.20 0.00
CA ASP A 74 14.84 -9.97 0.00
C ASP A 74 16.02 -9.12 0.54
N TYR A 75 15.88 -7.79 0.56
CA TYR A 75 16.84 -6.82 1.07
C TYR A 75 16.31 -6.04 2.29
N ARG A 76 15.39 -6.62 3.06
CA ARG A 76 14.79 -6.00 4.25
C ARG A 76 15.79 -5.64 5.36
N ASP A 77 16.99 -6.18 5.30
CA ASP A 77 18.15 -5.80 6.14
C ASP A 77 18.82 -4.52 5.67
N GLN A 78 18.55 -4.06 4.44
CA GLN A 78 19.13 -2.87 3.83
C GLN A 78 18.13 -1.75 3.59
N VAL A 79 16.86 -2.05 3.37
CA VAL A 79 15.82 -1.04 3.09
C VAL A 79 14.53 -1.32 3.85
N LEU A 80 13.79 -0.26 4.15
CA LEU A 80 12.43 -0.35 4.70
C LEU A 80 11.42 -0.27 3.55
N VAL A 81 10.43 -1.15 3.54
CA VAL A 81 9.39 -1.19 2.50
C VAL A 81 8.05 -0.84 3.13
N ILE A 82 7.35 0.12 2.55
CA ILE A 82 6.03 0.57 3.00
C ILE A 82 5.04 0.36 1.85
N ALA A 83 4.08 -0.53 2.02
CA ALA A 83 2.96 -0.67 1.09
C ALA A 83 1.85 0.34 1.43
N TYR A 84 1.58 1.27 0.51
CA TYR A 84 0.53 2.27 0.63
C TYR A 84 -0.60 1.93 -0.34
N THR A 85 -1.46 1.01 0.08
CA THR A 85 -2.52 0.40 -0.75
C THR A 85 -3.92 0.56 -0.14
N GLU A 86 -4.01 1.01 1.13
CA GLU A 86 -5.26 1.13 1.86
C GLU A 86 -5.60 2.60 2.12
N TYR A 87 -6.66 3.10 1.46
CA TYR A 87 -7.08 4.51 1.54
C TYR A 87 -8.38 4.72 2.31
N ASN A 88 -9.14 3.67 2.61
CA ASN A 88 -10.46 3.81 3.25
C ASN A 88 -10.37 4.48 4.62
N GLU A 89 -9.32 4.19 5.39
CA GLU A 89 -9.09 4.85 6.68
C GLU A 89 -8.79 6.34 6.48
N LEU A 90 -7.84 6.68 5.60
CA LEU A 90 -7.49 8.06 5.24
C LEU A 90 -8.73 8.83 4.80
N ILE A 91 -9.50 8.30 3.86
CA ILE A 91 -10.71 8.93 3.34
C ILE A 91 -11.73 9.15 4.47
N SER A 92 -11.94 8.12 5.32
CA SER A 92 -12.87 8.20 6.44
C SER A 92 -12.43 9.22 7.50
N GLU A 93 -11.14 9.33 7.77
CA GLU A 93 -10.58 10.32 8.70
C GLU A 93 -10.76 11.75 8.19
N VAL A 94 -10.56 11.96 6.87
CA VAL A 94 -10.78 13.26 6.23
C VAL A 94 -12.26 13.65 6.22
N GLN A 95 -13.16 12.70 6.04
CA GLN A 95 -14.61 12.93 6.00
C GLN A 95 -15.24 13.13 7.40
N ARG A 96 -14.53 12.71 8.48
CA ARG A 96 -15.05 12.93 9.85
C ARG A 96 -15.06 14.42 10.18
N PRO A 97 -16.16 14.91 10.79
CA PRO A 97 -16.18 16.27 11.34
C PRO A 97 -15.03 16.42 12.34
N ARG A 98 -14.14 17.36 12.11
CA ARG A 98 -13.12 17.71 13.12
C ARG A 98 -13.81 18.47 14.25
N SER A 99 -13.68 18.00 15.49
CA SER A 99 -14.05 18.80 16.65
C SER A 99 -13.17 20.07 16.69
N LEU A 100 -13.74 21.18 17.12
CA LEU A 100 -13.00 22.45 17.28
C LEU A 100 -11.72 22.23 18.09
N PRO A 101 -10.57 22.76 17.63
CA PRO A 101 -9.35 22.79 18.44
C PRO A 101 -9.64 23.50 19.76
N LEU A 102 -9.18 22.96 20.88
CA LEU A 102 -9.30 23.57 22.22
C LEU A 102 -8.64 24.96 22.33
N GLU A 103 -7.88 25.38 21.30
CA GLU A 103 -7.36 26.77 21.20
C GLU A 103 -8.45 27.85 21.21
N TYR A 104 -9.69 27.52 20.80
CA TYR A 104 -10.84 28.39 20.92
C TYR A 104 -11.53 28.29 22.29
N ALA A 105 -11.09 27.36 23.14
CA ALA A 105 -11.62 27.16 24.48
C ALA A 105 -10.76 27.88 25.54
N SER A 106 -10.29 29.06 25.27
CA SER A 106 -9.76 29.98 26.32
C SER A 106 -10.86 30.38 27.33
N ASP A 107 -12.10 30.04 27.04
CA ASP A 107 -13.22 30.22 27.91
C ASP A 107 -13.40 28.99 28.84
N ARG A 108 -13.12 29.19 30.14
CA ARG A 108 -13.36 28.17 31.19
C ARG A 108 -14.77 27.57 31.15
N SER A 109 -15.74 28.23 30.53
CA SER A 109 -17.10 27.76 30.31
C SER A 109 -17.17 26.57 29.31
N ALA A 110 -16.26 26.48 28.35
CA ALA A 110 -16.22 25.38 27.37
C ALA A 110 -15.70 24.09 27.99
N ILE A 111 -14.68 24.16 28.85
CA ILE A 111 -14.14 23.04 29.62
C ILE A 111 -15.22 22.46 30.54
N THR A 112 -16.00 23.36 31.19
CA THR A 112 -17.09 22.95 32.08
C THR A 112 -18.24 22.32 31.34
N ARG A 113 -18.52 22.72 30.09
CA ARG A 113 -19.53 22.10 29.21
C ARG A 113 -19.09 20.73 28.71
N PHE A 114 -17.79 20.54 28.39
CA PHE A 114 -17.21 19.27 28.02
C PHE A 114 -17.30 18.23 29.15
N LEU A 115 -16.95 18.63 30.36
CA LEU A 115 -17.05 17.78 31.57
C LEU A 115 -18.50 17.42 31.93
N LYS A 116 -19.50 18.19 31.48
CA LYS A 116 -20.94 17.94 31.70
C LYS A 116 -21.59 17.06 30.60
N GLY A 117 -20.83 16.50 29.69
CA GLY A 117 -21.33 15.50 28.71
C GLY A 117 -22.28 16.06 27.64
N LYS A 118 -22.28 17.41 27.41
CA LYS A 118 -23.05 17.97 26.30
C LYS A 118 -22.31 17.65 24.98
N LYS A 119 -23.02 16.98 24.06
CA LYS A 119 -22.52 16.67 22.71
C LYS A 119 -21.97 17.92 22.04
N GLU A 120 -20.70 17.90 21.65
CA GLU A 120 -20.11 18.92 20.80
C GLU A 120 -20.86 18.96 19.46
N ILE A 121 -21.12 20.17 18.97
CA ILE A 121 -21.68 20.34 17.63
C ILE A 121 -20.52 20.20 16.67
N PRO A 122 -20.49 19.14 15.82
CA PRO A 122 -19.42 18.98 14.84
C PRO A 122 -19.49 20.13 13.84
N LEU A 123 -18.42 20.88 13.68
CA LEU A 123 -18.32 21.82 12.57
C LEU A 123 -18.06 21.05 11.28
N PRO A 124 -18.84 21.29 10.22
CA PRO A 124 -18.53 20.71 8.93
C PRO A 124 -17.15 21.19 8.48
N ARG A 125 -16.32 20.29 7.99
CA ARG A 125 -15.06 20.64 7.32
C ARG A 125 -15.43 21.50 6.10
N ALA A 126 -14.83 22.67 5.95
CA ALA A 126 -15.12 23.57 4.83
C ALA A 126 -14.79 22.93 3.46
N GLU A 127 -13.84 22.00 3.45
CA GLU A 127 -13.49 21.18 2.27
C GLU A 127 -13.18 19.76 2.72
N SER A 128 -13.87 18.77 2.15
CA SER A 128 -13.62 17.32 2.36
C SER A 128 -12.51 16.79 1.46
N ARG A 129 -11.57 17.66 1.02
CA ARG A 129 -10.48 17.27 0.14
C ARG A 129 -9.31 16.70 0.93
N ILE A 130 -8.76 15.60 0.42
CA ILE A 130 -7.52 15.01 0.91
C ILE A 130 -6.37 15.95 0.57
N THR A 131 -5.53 16.23 1.54
CA THR A 131 -4.40 17.14 1.41
C THR A 131 -3.07 16.38 1.48
N LEU A 132 -1.96 17.04 1.13
CA LEU A 132 -0.63 16.49 1.32
C LEU A 132 -0.36 16.14 2.79
N ASP A 133 -0.86 16.94 3.72
CA ASP A 133 -0.71 16.71 5.16
C ASP A 133 -1.35 15.39 5.60
N ASP A 134 -2.53 15.09 5.08
CA ASP A 134 -3.23 13.83 5.36
C ASP A 134 -2.41 12.63 4.85
N HIS A 135 -1.80 12.75 3.67
CA HIS A 135 -0.90 11.72 3.13
C HIS A 135 0.38 11.57 3.96
N LEU A 136 1.02 12.68 4.35
CA LEU A 136 2.24 12.64 5.16
C LEU A 136 1.99 11.98 6.52
N ASP A 137 0.86 12.29 7.16
CA ASP A 137 0.46 11.65 8.42
C ASP A 137 0.23 10.14 8.22
N HIS A 138 -0.41 9.74 7.12
CA HIS A 138 -0.65 8.33 6.83
C HIS A 138 0.63 7.56 6.46
N ILE A 139 1.52 8.17 5.68
CA ILE A 139 2.85 7.62 5.36
C ILE A 139 3.68 7.41 6.64
N LEU A 140 3.69 8.39 7.54
CA LEU A 140 4.37 8.27 8.83
C LEU A 140 3.76 7.17 9.69
N LYS A 141 2.43 7.03 9.72
CA LYS A 141 1.74 5.97 10.43
C LYS A 141 2.20 4.59 9.94
N LEU A 142 2.13 4.34 8.63
CA LEU A 142 2.57 3.07 8.03
C LEU A 142 4.07 2.84 8.23
N GLY A 143 4.87 3.88 8.01
CA GLY A 143 6.33 3.81 8.13
C GLY A 143 6.82 3.52 9.54
N ILE A 144 6.20 4.12 10.54
CA ILE A 144 6.54 3.89 11.96
C ILE A 144 6.14 2.48 12.39
N GLU A 145 5.01 1.98 11.91
CA GLU A 145 4.59 0.61 12.18
C GLU A 145 5.59 -0.40 11.61
N GLU A 146 6.04 -0.19 10.38
CA GLU A 146 7.01 -1.08 9.74
C GLU A 146 8.42 -0.95 10.37
N LEU A 147 8.83 0.27 10.70
CA LEU A 147 10.10 0.49 11.40
C LEU A 147 10.08 -0.17 12.79
N TYR A 148 8.97 -0.10 13.50
CA TYR A 148 8.80 -0.79 14.78
C TYR A 148 9.01 -2.29 14.62
N ARG A 149 8.37 -2.92 13.64
CA ARG A 149 8.54 -4.36 13.36
C ARG A 149 9.99 -4.71 13.00
N THR A 150 10.68 -3.83 12.30
CA THR A 150 12.06 -4.02 11.85
C THR A 150 13.09 -3.88 12.99
N VAL A 151 12.80 -3.04 13.98
CA VAL A 151 13.73 -2.72 15.08
C VAL A 151 13.50 -3.58 16.30
N VAL A 152 12.26 -3.71 16.73
CA VAL A 152 11.90 -4.38 17.97
C VAL A 152 12.02 -5.91 17.83
N ASN A 153 12.62 -6.56 18.83
CA ASN A 153 13.00 -7.98 18.82
C ASN A 153 14.06 -8.37 17.77
N THR A 154 14.85 -7.41 17.31
CA THR A 154 15.96 -7.66 16.40
C THR A 154 17.27 -7.12 17.03
N PRO A 155 18.46 -7.46 16.52
CA PRO A 155 19.72 -6.88 16.98
C PRO A 155 19.77 -5.34 16.91
N ARG A 156 18.91 -4.71 16.09
CA ARG A 156 18.81 -3.24 15.99
C ARG A 156 18.26 -2.59 17.26
N GLU A 157 17.56 -3.35 18.09
CA GLU A 157 17.03 -2.89 19.37
C GLU A 157 18.15 -2.40 20.30
N ASP A 158 19.34 -2.96 20.20
CA ASP A 158 20.49 -2.55 21.02
C ASP A 158 20.97 -1.12 20.70
N LEU A 159 20.70 -0.62 19.49
CA LEU A 159 20.98 0.76 19.11
C LEU A 159 20.12 1.77 19.89
N LEU A 160 18.92 1.39 20.32
CA LEU A 160 18.08 2.22 21.20
C LEU A 160 18.71 2.39 22.58
N LYS A 161 19.37 1.35 23.10
CA LYS A 161 20.04 1.38 24.42
C LYS A 161 21.31 2.23 24.39
N SER A 162 22.02 2.22 23.25
CA SER A 162 23.30 2.89 23.09
C SER A 162 23.19 4.39 22.80
N ASN A 163 22.05 4.85 22.23
CA ASN A 163 21.88 6.24 21.84
C ASN A 163 20.55 6.83 22.34
N PRO A 164 20.56 7.52 23.50
CA PRO A 164 19.35 8.13 24.08
C PRO A 164 18.60 9.06 23.13
N LYS A 165 19.28 9.90 22.34
CA LYS A 165 18.64 10.83 21.42
C LYS A 165 17.83 10.13 20.33
N ILE A 166 18.32 8.99 19.86
CA ILE A 166 17.63 8.17 18.87
C ILE A 166 16.43 7.48 19.49
N ALA A 167 16.62 6.91 20.70
CA ALA A 167 15.53 6.32 21.46
C ALA A 167 14.36 7.30 21.66
N GLU A 168 14.68 8.54 21.94
CA GLU A 168 13.74 9.63 22.13
C GLU A 168 12.96 9.97 20.85
N LYS A 169 13.67 10.17 19.73
CA LYS A 169 13.04 10.41 18.43
C LYS A 169 12.10 9.24 18.07
N PHE A 170 12.54 8.01 18.31
CA PHE A 170 11.76 6.82 18.02
C PHE A 170 10.51 6.74 18.90
N LEU A 171 10.66 6.92 20.23
CA LEU A 171 9.53 6.98 21.15
C LEU A 171 8.50 8.02 20.77
N LEU A 172 8.97 9.20 20.33
CA LEU A 172 8.08 10.26 19.89
C LEU A 172 7.23 9.83 18.69
N LEU A 173 7.90 9.37 17.63
CA LEU A 173 7.20 8.99 16.42
C LEU A 173 6.24 7.79 16.67
N ILE A 174 6.65 6.84 17.52
CA ILE A 174 5.75 5.77 17.99
C ILE A 174 4.54 6.35 18.73
N ALA A 175 4.76 7.30 19.63
CA ALA A 175 3.68 7.92 20.38
C ALA A 175 2.69 8.67 19.47
N LEU A 176 3.20 9.34 18.43
CA LEU A 176 2.37 10.10 17.50
C LEU A 176 1.63 9.20 16.50
N TYR A 177 2.32 8.24 15.89
CA TYR A 177 1.87 7.57 14.69
C TYR A 177 1.61 6.07 14.82
N TYR A 178 2.14 5.39 15.85
CA TYR A 178 1.87 3.96 16.00
C TYR A 178 0.39 3.72 16.30
N ALA A 179 -0.34 3.32 15.27
CA ALA A 179 -1.76 3.09 15.35
C ALA A 179 -2.02 1.65 15.81
N THR A 180 -2.28 1.47 17.09
CA THR A 180 -2.98 0.28 17.55
C THR A 180 -4.45 0.65 17.79
N ASN A 181 -5.37 -0.21 17.36
CA ASN A 181 -6.80 -0.05 17.67
C ASN A 181 -7.08 -0.28 19.17
N ASP A 182 -6.10 -0.80 19.90
CA ASP A 182 -6.18 -1.10 21.32
C ASP A 182 -5.23 -0.20 22.13
N LEU A 183 -5.80 0.60 23.01
CA LEU A 183 -5.07 1.48 23.93
C LEU A 183 -4.11 0.69 24.84
N SER A 184 -4.49 -0.52 25.26
CA SER A 184 -3.68 -1.37 26.11
C SER A 184 -2.40 -1.81 25.40
N SER A 185 -2.51 -2.22 24.13
CA SER A 185 -1.36 -2.57 23.29
C SER A 185 -0.43 -1.38 23.07
N LYS A 186 -0.98 -0.18 22.85
CA LYS A 186 -0.18 1.04 22.71
C LYS A 186 0.58 1.38 24.00
N ILE A 187 -0.09 1.29 25.14
CA ILE A 187 0.55 1.51 26.44
C ILE A 187 1.63 0.47 26.69
N SER A 188 1.39 -0.81 26.41
CA SER A 188 2.38 -1.87 26.58
C SER A 188 3.59 -1.68 25.68
N THR A 189 3.37 -1.27 24.43
CA THR A 189 4.43 -0.92 23.46
C THR A 189 5.28 0.24 23.96
N LEU A 190 4.66 1.33 24.40
CA LEU A 190 5.39 2.49 24.92
C LEU A 190 6.17 2.14 26.20
N ARG A 191 5.60 1.35 27.12
CA ARG A 191 6.30 0.85 28.30
C ARG A 191 7.51 0.03 27.93
N ARG A 192 7.34 -0.95 27.04
CA ARG A 192 8.45 -1.77 26.59
C ARG A 192 9.58 -0.92 25.99
N LEU A 193 9.28 0.07 25.17
CA LEU A 193 10.28 0.96 24.59
C LEU A 193 10.96 1.83 25.65
N ILE A 194 10.22 2.30 26.64
CA ILE A 194 10.77 3.04 27.79
C ILE A 194 11.73 2.14 28.58
N ASP A 195 11.33 0.89 28.86
CA ASP A 195 12.16 -0.09 29.55
C ASP A 195 13.46 -0.36 28.78
N LEU A 196 13.37 -0.55 27.47
CA LEU A 196 14.51 -0.79 26.59
C LEU A 196 15.49 0.38 26.53
N THR A 197 15.00 1.60 26.63
CA THR A 197 15.83 2.80 26.59
C THR A 197 16.50 3.11 27.93
N GLY A 198 16.18 2.34 28.98
CA GLY A 198 16.72 2.55 30.33
C GLY A 198 16.16 3.79 31.04
N TYR A 199 15.12 4.40 30.48
CA TYR A 199 14.47 5.59 31.08
C TYR A 199 13.75 5.27 32.39
N GLU A 200 13.25 4.06 32.58
CA GLU A 200 12.56 3.65 33.82
C GLU A 200 13.39 3.83 35.08
N ARG A 201 14.70 3.64 35.00
CA ARG A 201 15.58 3.81 36.16
C ARG A 201 15.70 5.24 36.65
N LYS A 202 15.23 6.23 35.87
CA LYS A 202 15.31 7.64 36.19
C LYS A 202 13.92 8.28 36.44
N LEU A 203 12.83 7.53 36.22
CA LEU A 203 11.48 8.06 36.30
C LEU A 203 10.85 7.75 37.68
N PRO A 204 10.44 8.77 38.47
CA PRO A 204 9.69 8.55 39.70
C PRO A 204 8.34 7.87 39.45
N PHE A 205 7.85 7.11 40.44
CA PHE A 205 6.59 6.33 40.36
C PHE A 205 5.35 7.10 39.83
N PHE A 206 5.25 8.38 40.08
CA PHE A 206 4.13 9.22 39.58
C PHE A 206 4.12 9.37 38.05
N LEU A 207 5.26 9.20 37.38
CA LEU A 207 5.37 9.31 35.93
C LEU A 207 4.79 8.11 35.18
N THR A 208 4.71 6.94 35.81
CA THR A 208 4.00 5.79 35.25
C THR A 208 2.50 6.10 35.06
N LYS A 209 1.94 6.90 36.00
CA LYS A 209 0.54 7.38 35.90
C LYS A 209 0.38 8.43 34.80
N GLN A 210 1.33 9.36 34.68
CA GLN A 210 1.36 10.38 33.63
C GLN A 210 1.61 9.77 32.23
N ALA A 211 2.46 8.75 32.11
CA ALA A 211 2.65 8.03 30.84
C ALA A 211 1.35 7.35 30.36
N LYS A 212 0.50 6.87 31.30
CA LYS A 212 -0.83 6.36 30.95
C LYS A 212 -1.75 7.47 30.43
N PHE A 213 -1.72 8.65 31.05
CA PHE A 213 -2.48 9.82 30.58
C PHE A 213 -1.96 10.29 29.23
N LEU A 214 -0.64 10.38 29.06
CA LEU A 214 -0.03 10.75 27.79
C LEU A 214 -0.43 9.78 26.66
N ALA A 215 -0.37 8.48 26.89
CA ALA A 215 -0.80 7.49 25.93
C ALA A 215 -2.30 7.61 25.59
N ALA A 216 -3.14 7.89 26.58
CA ALA A 216 -4.56 8.15 26.37
C ALA A 216 -4.79 9.43 25.58
N ASP A 217 -4.01 10.47 25.83
CA ASP A 217 -4.11 11.76 25.18
C ASP A 217 -3.62 11.70 23.74
N ILE A 218 -2.53 10.97 23.48
CA ILE A 218 -2.04 10.67 22.13
C ILE A 218 -3.08 9.87 21.36
N TYR A 219 -3.68 8.85 21.98
CA TYR A 219 -4.73 8.06 21.37
C TYR A 219 -5.96 8.93 21.00
N ARG A 220 -6.36 9.84 21.86
CA ARG A 220 -7.45 10.80 21.60
C ARG A 220 -7.10 11.74 20.45
N HIS A 221 -5.87 12.24 20.41
CA HIS A 221 -5.38 13.11 19.33
C HIS A 221 -5.41 12.38 17.98
N LEU A 222 -4.91 11.17 17.94
CA LEU A 222 -4.94 10.33 16.72
C LEU A 222 -6.37 9.98 16.27
N ARG A 223 -7.34 9.99 17.20
CA ARG A 223 -8.77 9.80 16.90
C ARG A 223 -9.55 11.08 16.63
N GLY A 224 -8.87 12.23 16.46
CA GLY A 224 -9.52 13.51 16.19
C GLY A 224 -10.24 14.13 17.40
N VAL A 225 -10.01 13.59 18.61
CA VAL A 225 -10.39 14.22 19.86
C VAL A 225 -9.21 15.07 20.28
N THR A 226 -9.26 16.35 19.97
CA THR A 226 -8.16 17.30 20.11
C THR A 226 -7.73 17.48 21.55
N ILE A 227 -6.52 17.08 21.86
CA ILE A 227 -5.73 17.70 22.92
C ILE A 227 -4.79 18.65 22.21
N SER A 228 -4.68 19.87 22.75
CA SER A 228 -3.74 20.84 22.17
C SER A 228 -2.34 20.25 22.19
N LEU A 229 -1.60 20.49 21.13
CA LEU A 229 -0.21 20.07 21.04
C LEU A 229 0.62 20.62 22.23
N GLU A 230 0.23 21.75 22.75
CA GLU A 230 0.80 22.38 23.95
C GLU A 230 0.57 21.52 25.20
N GLY A 231 -0.61 20.91 25.33
CA GLY A 231 -0.91 19.95 26.40
C GLY A 231 -0.08 18.68 26.28
N MET A 232 0.13 18.16 25.06
CA MET A 232 1.02 17.03 24.80
C MET A 232 2.49 17.38 25.08
N THR A 233 2.96 18.54 24.61
CA THR A 233 4.33 19.02 24.86
C THR A 233 4.57 19.21 26.35
N LYS A 234 3.60 19.78 27.07
CA LYS A 234 3.67 19.94 28.51
C LYS A 234 3.70 18.59 29.23
N ALA A 235 2.85 17.63 28.85
CA ALA A 235 2.83 16.30 29.43
C ALA A 235 4.14 15.54 29.14
N ILE A 236 4.71 15.65 27.96
CA ILE A 236 6.02 15.07 27.59
C ILE A 236 7.14 15.73 28.42
N LYS A 237 7.15 17.06 28.58
CA LYS A 237 8.12 17.77 29.44
C LYS A 237 7.98 17.39 30.90
N GLU A 238 6.77 17.25 31.42
CA GLU A 238 6.49 16.86 32.80
C GLU A 238 6.88 15.40 33.09
N ILE A 239 6.94 14.53 32.08
CA ILE A 239 7.45 13.17 32.19
C ILE A 239 8.99 13.13 32.31
N GLY A 240 9.66 14.30 32.24
CA GLY A 240 11.12 14.38 32.38
C GLY A 240 11.88 13.85 31.17
N VAL A 241 11.18 13.55 30.11
CA VAL A 241 11.74 13.31 28.79
C VAL A 241 12.13 14.68 28.25
N GLY A 242 13.24 15.23 28.74
CA GLY A 242 13.74 16.58 28.43
C GLY A 242 14.29 16.75 27.02
N LEU A 243 13.53 16.30 26.04
CA LEU A 243 14.03 15.86 24.78
C LEU A 243 13.49 16.56 23.59
N PHE A 244 12.35 17.11 23.74
CA PHE A 244 11.70 17.70 22.66
C PHE A 244 11.67 19.19 22.92
N GLU A 245 12.63 19.92 22.36
CA GLU A 245 12.31 21.21 21.78
C GLU A 245 11.27 20.94 20.68
N PHE A 246 10.12 20.45 21.10
CA PHE A 246 8.92 20.51 20.37
C PHE A 246 8.54 21.98 20.33
N HIS A 247 9.13 22.71 19.45
CA HIS A 247 8.50 23.90 18.92
C HIS A 247 7.17 23.40 18.39
N GLY A 248 6.10 23.75 19.08
CA GLY A 248 4.78 23.20 18.85
C GLY A 248 4.60 22.87 17.39
N ILE A 249 4.24 21.61 17.05
CA ILE A 249 4.03 21.25 15.65
C ILE A 249 2.75 21.97 15.25
N PRO A 250 2.78 23.15 14.62
CA PRO A 250 1.60 23.70 14.02
C PRO A 250 1.09 22.65 13.03
N HIS A 251 -0.20 22.58 12.82
CA HIS A 251 -0.79 21.73 11.76
C HIS A 251 -0.44 22.32 10.39
N ASN A 252 0.83 22.37 10.04
CA ASN A 252 1.30 22.83 8.75
C ASN A 252 2.23 21.79 8.10
N THR A 253 2.29 21.85 6.80
CA THR A 253 3.04 20.94 5.94
C THR A 253 4.53 20.91 6.30
N GLU A 254 5.14 22.04 6.70
CA GLU A 254 6.57 22.09 7.05
C GLU A 254 6.94 21.19 8.22
N ASN A 255 6.07 21.11 9.22
CA ASN A 255 6.34 20.27 10.39
C ASN A 255 6.17 18.78 10.07
N ARG A 256 5.23 18.42 9.20
CA ARG A 256 5.11 17.05 8.73
C ARG A 256 6.32 16.62 7.92
N PHE A 257 6.86 17.51 7.11
CA PHE A 257 8.14 17.26 6.43
C PHE A 257 9.30 17.14 7.42
N ALA A 258 9.32 17.93 8.49
CA ALA A 258 10.33 17.80 9.54
C ALA A 258 10.22 16.45 10.26
N LEU A 259 9.00 15.98 10.56
CA LEU A 259 8.76 14.65 11.12
C LEU A 259 9.17 13.53 10.16
N LEU A 260 8.87 13.68 8.87
CA LEU A 260 9.28 12.71 7.86
C LEU A 260 10.81 12.66 7.72
N ARG A 261 11.52 13.79 7.76
CA ARG A 261 12.98 13.81 7.81
C ARG A 261 13.52 13.13 9.06
N ASN A 262 12.94 13.40 10.23
CA ASN A 262 13.30 12.70 11.47
C ASN A 262 13.08 11.18 11.37
N PHE A 263 12.03 10.76 10.70
CA PHE A 263 11.78 9.35 10.41
C PHE A 263 12.88 8.78 9.50
N MET A 264 13.25 9.48 8.44
CA MET A 264 14.34 9.06 7.54
C MET A 264 15.68 8.99 8.29
N ASP A 265 15.97 9.95 9.18
CA ASP A 265 17.15 9.92 10.04
C ASP A 265 17.18 8.65 10.93
N LEU A 266 16.03 8.27 11.50
CA LEU A 266 15.90 7.04 12.29
C LEU A 266 16.17 5.80 11.45
N VAL A 267 15.55 5.70 10.28
CA VAL A 267 15.77 4.60 9.33
C VAL A 267 17.26 4.43 9.04
N ARG A 268 17.95 5.53 8.76
CA ARG A 268 19.40 5.54 8.52
C ARG A 268 20.19 5.13 9.76
N HIS A 269 19.79 5.60 10.93
CA HIS A 269 20.47 5.27 12.19
C HIS A 269 20.37 3.78 12.54
N PHE A 270 19.27 3.13 12.19
CA PHE A 270 19.09 1.69 12.32
C PHE A 270 19.83 0.87 11.25
N GLY A 271 20.68 1.51 10.44
CA GLY A 271 21.54 0.85 9.44
C GLY A 271 20.85 0.52 8.13
N LEU A 272 19.65 1.09 7.89
CA LEU A 272 18.94 0.93 6.60
C LEU A 272 19.39 2.01 5.61
N ALA A 273 19.53 1.66 4.35
CA ALA A 273 19.92 2.58 3.28
C ALA A 273 18.83 3.62 2.96
N GLY A 274 17.57 3.27 3.18
CA GLY A 274 16.45 4.17 2.95
C GLY A 274 15.11 3.47 3.01
N VAL A 275 14.09 4.14 2.45
CA VAL A 275 12.69 3.69 2.44
C VAL A 275 12.19 3.59 1.02
N TYR A 276 11.46 2.53 0.71
CA TYR A 276 10.61 2.44 -0.49
C TYR A 276 9.14 2.52 -0.08
N LEU A 277 8.44 3.52 -0.62
CA LEU A 277 6.99 3.69 -0.51
C LEU A 277 6.33 3.22 -1.81
N LEU A 278 5.55 2.14 -1.74
CA LEU A 278 4.87 1.55 -2.88
C LEU A 278 3.39 1.96 -2.85
N VAL A 279 2.99 2.86 -3.75
CA VAL A 279 1.63 3.42 -3.84
C VAL A 279 0.87 2.70 -4.95
N ASP A 280 -0.23 2.02 -4.63
CA ASP A 280 -1.07 1.29 -5.59
C ASP A 280 -2.55 1.33 -5.17
N ARG A 281 -3.46 0.82 -6.01
CA ARG A 281 -4.91 0.64 -5.73
C ARG A 281 -5.68 1.94 -5.49
N VAL A 282 -5.25 3.03 -6.09
CA VAL A 282 -5.94 4.33 -5.95
C VAL A 282 -7.34 4.35 -6.56
N ASP A 283 -7.68 3.37 -7.39
CA ASP A 283 -8.97 3.18 -8.05
C ASP A 283 -9.95 2.30 -7.24
N GLU A 284 -9.49 1.60 -6.21
CA GLU A 284 -10.29 0.60 -5.50
C GLU A 284 -11.16 1.13 -4.34
N PRO A 285 -10.82 2.24 -3.63
CA PRO A 285 -11.61 2.68 -2.49
C PRO A 285 -13.10 2.81 -2.82
N VAL A 286 -13.97 2.41 -1.87
CA VAL A 286 -15.43 2.37 -2.06
C VAL A 286 -16.02 3.71 -2.51
N SER A 287 -15.46 4.82 -2.03
CA SER A 287 -15.88 6.18 -2.41
C SER A 287 -15.36 6.62 -3.78
N ILE A 288 -14.34 5.96 -4.32
CA ILE A 288 -13.69 6.28 -5.60
C ILE A 288 -14.26 5.42 -6.73
N LYS A 289 -14.27 4.09 -6.57
CA LYS A 289 -14.82 3.13 -7.54
C LYS A 289 -14.36 3.36 -8.99
N GLY A 290 -13.07 3.69 -9.16
CA GLY A 290 -12.49 3.95 -10.48
C GLY A 290 -12.88 5.28 -11.13
N ASP A 291 -13.53 6.20 -10.42
CA ASP A 291 -13.83 7.55 -10.89
C ASP A 291 -12.53 8.36 -11.10
N PRO A 292 -12.22 8.81 -12.33
CA PRO A 292 -10.96 9.49 -12.63
C PRO A 292 -10.77 10.80 -11.86
N GLU A 293 -11.83 11.56 -11.60
CA GLU A 293 -11.73 12.83 -10.89
C GLU A 293 -11.41 12.60 -9.40
N LYS A 294 -12.08 11.63 -8.78
CA LYS A 294 -11.80 11.27 -7.39
C LYS A 294 -10.42 10.63 -7.21
N MET A 295 -9.97 9.80 -8.16
CA MET A 295 -8.59 9.31 -8.18
C MET A 295 -7.59 10.45 -8.29
N ARG A 296 -7.89 11.46 -9.13
CA ARG A 296 -7.06 12.65 -9.30
C ARG A 296 -6.98 13.46 -8.00
N GLU A 297 -8.10 13.66 -7.33
CA GLU A 297 -8.15 14.33 -6.02
C GLU A 297 -7.33 13.60 -4.96
N LEU A 298 -7.35 12.26 -4.96
CA LEU A 298 -6.55 11.45 -4.06
C LEU A 298 -5.06 11.55 -4.37
N VAL A 299 -4.66 11.48 -5.64
CA VAL A 299 -3.25 11.28 -6.03
C VAL A 299 -2.48 12.60 -6.16
N THR A 300 -3.14 13.68 -6.61
CA THR A 300 -2.46 14.95 -6.89
C THR A 300 -1.62 15.48 -5.71
N PRO A 301 -2.07 15.42 -4.45
CA PRO A 301 -1.27 15.90 -3.34
C PRO A 301 0.05 15.14 -3.13
N ILE A 302 0.11 13.84 -3.46
CA ILE A 302 1.34 13.03 -3.33
C ILE A 302 2.35 13.41 -4.42
N LEU A 303 1.91 13.92 -5.57
CA LEU A 303 2.77 14.35 -6.66
C LEU A 303 3.44 15.69 -6.32
N ASN A 304 4.14 15.73 -5.22
CA ASN A 304 4.76 16.93 -4.66
C ASN A 304 6.28 16.86 -4.79
N ASP A 305 6.88 17.88 -5.42
CA ASP A 305 8.32 17.93 -5.66
C ASP A 305 9.15 17.88 -4.38
N GLN A 306 8.70 18.46 -3.28
CA GLN A 306 9.41 18.41 -2.00
C GLN A 306 9.42 16.99 -1.42
N LEU A 307 8.33 16.24 -1.59
CA LEU A 307 8.24 14.86 -1.15
C LEU A 307 9.19 13.96 -1.96
N PHE A 308 9.27 14.15 -3.26
CA PHE A 308 10.18 13.40 -4.13
C PHE A 308 11.67 13.75 -3.94
N GLN A 309 11.95 14.87 -3.28
CA GLN A 309 13.33 15.32 -3.00
C GLN A 309 13.84 14.92 -1.62
N ILE A 310 13.06 14.18 -0.84
CA ILE A 310 13.52 13.67 0.45
C ILE A 310 14.61 12.62 0.22
N ASP A 311 15.76 12.87 0.78
CA ASP A 311 16.90 11.97 0.66
C ASP A 311 16.56 10.58 1.21
N HIS A 312 16.99 9.54 0.51
CA HIS A 312 16.78 8.14 0.86
C HIS A 312 15.32 7.66 0.83
N LEU A 313 14.40 8.44 0.27
CA LEU A 313 13.00 8.06 0.07
C LEU A 313 12.74 7.79 -1.41
N GLY A 314 12.50 6.53 -1.77
CA GLY A 314 12.04 6.12 -3.09
C GLY A 314 10.53 5.94 -3.07
N ILE A 315 9.82 6.70 -3.89
CA ILE A 315 8.36 6.58 -4.02
C ILE A 315 8.05 5.98 -5.38
N ILE A 316 7.38 4.83 -5.39
CA ILE A 316 6.96 4.16 -6.62
C ILE A 316 5.44 4.20 -6.67
N LEU A 317 4.89 4.98 -7.61
CA LEU A 317 3.46 5.11 -7.81
C LEU A 317 3.02 4.23 -8.99
N PHE A 318 2.10 3.31 -8.74
CA PHE A 318 1.47 2.47 -9.75
C PHE A 318 0.08 3.04 -10.06
N LEU A 319 -0.02 3.88 -11.09
CA LEU A 319 -1.21 4.67 -11.38
C LEU A 319 -1.99 4.14 -12.58
N PRO A 320 -3.33 4.22 -12.57
CA PRO A 320 -4.15 4.02 -13.74
C PRO A 320 -3.77 4.97 -14.88
N TYR A 321 -3.87 4.50 -16.13
CA TYR A 321 -3.51 5.31 -17.31
C TYR A 321 -4.39 6.55 -17.48
N GLU A 322 -5.60 6.51 -16.95
CA GLU A 322 -6.55 7.62 -16.87
C GLU A 322 -5.99 8.85 -16.14
N LEU A 323 -4.94 8.63 -15.32
CA LEU A 323 -4.21 9.68 -14.60
C LEU A 323 -2.92 10.13 -15.30
N HIS A 324 -2.71 9.72 -16.55
CA HIS A 324 -1.45 10.02 -17.28
C HIS A 324 -1.20 11.53 -17.47
N ASP A 325 -2.25 12.34 -17.51
CA ASP A 325 -2.15 13.80 -17.58
C ASP A 325 -1.54 14.44 -16.32
N LEU A 326 -1.49 13.70 -15.19
CA LEU A 326 -0.85 14.15 -13.95
C LEU A 326 0.68 14.34 -14.08
N LYS A 327 1.29 13.89 -15.18
CA LYS A 327 2.72 14.17 -15.50
C LYS A 327 3.06 15.66 -15.46
N LYS A 328 2.10 16.55 -15.66
CA LYS A 328 2.28 18.00 -15.60
C LYS A 328 2.52 18.54 -14.17
N TYR A 329 2.24 17.75 -13.13
CA TYR A 329 2.36 18.19 -11.73
C TYR A 329 3.71 17.86 -11.09
N TYR A 330 4.59 17.12 -11.78
CA TYR A 330 5.94 16.84 -11.28
C TYR A 330 7.00 16.99 -12.37
N ARG A 331 8.24 17.16 -11.94
CA ARG A 331 9.37 17.34 -12.82
C ARG A 331 9.85 16.02 -13.41
N SER A 332 9.52 15.77 -14.67
CA SER A 332 9.89 14.54 -15.39
C SER A 332 11.40 14.37 -15.61
N ASP A 333 12.19 15.43 -15.44
CA ASP A 333 13.67 15.37 -15.47
C ASP A 333 14.26 14.72 -14.20
N ARG A 334 13.49 14.68 -13.10
CA ARG A 334 13.92 14.13 -11.80
C ARG A 334 13.24 12.82 -11.44
N ILE A 335 12.07 12.54 -11.99
CA ILE A 335 11.24 11.39 -11.66
C ILE A 335 11.15 10.51 -12.90
N LYS A 336 11.64 9.29 -12.78
CA LYS A 336 11.53 8.31 -13.87
C LYS A 336 10.08 7.94 -14.09
N THR A 337 9.62 8.06 -15.34
CA THR A 337 8.23 7.74 -15.69
C THR A 337 8.19 6.60 -16.69
N ILE A 338 7.39 5.57 -16.35
CA ILE A 338 7.03 4.49 -17.25
C ILE A 338 5.59 4.76 -17.71
N SER A 339 5.43 5.05 -19.00
CA SER A 339 4.14 5.50 -19.55
C SER A 339 3.17 4.37 -19.86
N SER A 340 3.64 3.12 -19.94
CA SER A 340 2.81 1.95 -20.16
C SER A 340 3.55 0.68 -19.76
N ILE A 341 2.80 -0.32 -19.31
CA ILE A 341 3.28 -1.69 -19.18
C ILE A 341 2.82 -2.41 -20.43
N ASN A 342 3.75 -2.69 -21.33
CA ASN A 342 3.45 -3.35 -22.59
C ASN A 342 3.74 -4.85 -22.50
N TRP A 343 2.82 -5.64 -23.03
CA TRP A 343 2.96 -7.07 -23.16
C TRP A 343 3.21 -7.45 -24.61
N SER A 344 4.40 -7.97 -24.92
CA SER A 344 4.62 -8.60 -26.21
C SER A 344 3.84 -9.93 -26.28
N PRO A 345 3.46 -10.40 -27.47
CA PRO A 345 2.85 -11.74 -27.62
C PRO A 345 3.69 -12.84 -26.96
N ASP A 346 5.02 -12.79 -27.08
CA ASP A 346 5.92 -13.77 -26.47
C ASP A 346 5.89 -13.76 -24.94
N ASN A 347 5.80 -12.58 -24.32
CA ASN A 347 5.67 -12.49 -22.87
C ASN A 347 4.28 -12.89 -22.40
N MET A 348 3.25 -12.61 -23.19
CA MET A 348 1.88 -13.02 -22.89
C MET A 348 1.72 -14.54 -22.96
N ILE A 349 2.25 -15.19 -24.02
CA ILE A 349 2.20 -16.66 -24.12
C ILE A 349 2.94 -17.31 -22.96
N ARG A 350 4.14 -16.82 -22.62
CA ARG A 350 4.91 -17.31 -21.47
C ARG A 350 4.14 -17.17 -20.17
N LEU A 351 3.45 -16.05 -19.95
CA LEU A 351 2.65 -15.82 -18.75
C LEU A 351 1.50 -16.83 -18.66
N ILE A 352 0.75 -17.01 -19.74
CA ILE A 352 -0.39 -17.92 -19.80
C ILE A 352 0.07 -19.36 -19.57
N GLU A 353 1.08 -19.82 -20.33
CA GLU A 353 1.58 -21.19 -20.23
C GLU A 353 2.22 -21.48 -18.87
N LYS A 354 2.98 -20.53 -18.32
CA LYS A 354 3.53 -20.65 -16.98
C LYS A 354 2.42 -20.77 -15.93
N ARG A 355 1.35 -19.97 -16.07
CA ARG A 355 0.18 -20.04 -15.23
C ARG A 355 -0.54 -21.38 -15.31
N MET A 356 -0.74 -21.88 -16.52
CA MET A 356 -1.30 -23.21 -16.77
C MET A 356 -0.46 -24.29 -16.11
N ASN A 357 0.84 -24.29 -16.35
CA ASN A 357 1.73 -25.34 -15.87
C ASN A 357 1.94 -25.34 -14.35
N VAL A 358 1.93 -24.17 -13.71
CA VAL A 358 1.93 -24.07 -12.24
C VAL A 358 0.64 -24.62 -11.63
N GLY A 359 -0.48 -24.49 -12.31
CA GLY A 359 -1.78 -25.02 -11.87
C GLY A 359 -1.95 -26.53 -12.08
N ARG A 360 -0.97 -27.23 -12.64
CA ARG A 360 -1.04 -28.68 -12.89
C ARG A 360 -0.52 -29.50 -11.72
N LYS A 361 -0.98 -30.75 -11.66
CA LYS A 361 -0.50 -31.73 -10.66
C LYS A 361 1.02 -31.92 -10.77
N PRO A 362 1.72 -32.08 -9.66
CA PRO A 362 3.15 -32.35 -9.68
C PRO A 362 3.50 -33.57 -10.54
N GLY A 363 4.52 -33.41 -11.38
CA GLY A 363 4.96 -34.48 -12.29
C GLY A 363 4.22 -34.58 -13.64
N SER A 364 3.20 -33.73 -13.87
CA SER A 364 2.53 -33.64 -15.17
C SER A 364 3.47 -33.03 -16.22
N ALA A 365 3.44 -33.55 -17.44
CA ALA A 365 4.19 -32.98 -18.55
C ALA A 365 3.70 -31.57 -18.89
N PRO A 366 4.58 -30.58 -19.18
CA PRO A 366 4.17 -29.26 -19.60
C PRO A 366 3.21 -29.28 -20.78
N ILE A 367 2.27 -28.35 -20.82
CA ILE A 367 1.34 -28.14 -21.94
C ILE A 367 1.47 -26.72 -22.46
N HIS A 368 1.19 -26.56 -23.76
CA HIS A 368 1.13 -25.27 -24.43
C HIS A 368 -0.31 -24.80 -24.57
N LEU A 369 -0.49 -23.49 -24.70
CA LEU A 369 -1.84 -22.93 -24.89
C LEU A 369 -2.54 -23.51 -26.13
N ALA A 370 -1.79 -23.72 -27.21
CA ALA A 370 -2.29 -24.31 -28.44
C ALA A 370 -2.86 -25.72 -28.26
N ASP A 371 -2.34 -26.50 -27.31
CA ASP A 371 -2.75 -27.89 -27.06
C ASP A 371 -4.20 -28.02 -26.59
N LEU A 372 -4.75 -26.91 -26.02
CA LEU A 372 -6.14 -26.88 -25.52
C LEU A 372 -7.19 -26.98 -26.65
N PHE A 373 -6.81 -26.72 -27.91
CA PHE A 373 -7.71 -26.64 -29.06
C PHE A 373 -7.62 -27.86 -29.96
N GLU A 374 -8.72 -28.23 -30.61
CA GLU A 374 -8.76 -29.36 -31.58
C GLU A 374 -8.00 -29.03 -32.85
N ASP A 375 -8.31 -27.86 -33.45
CA ASP A 375 -7.75 -27.40 -34.70
C ASP A 375 -7.23 -25.95 -34.56
N GLU A 376 -6.27 -25.58 -35.43
CA GLU A 376 -5.70 -24.24 -35.51
C GLU A 376 -5.23 -23.66 -34.17
N GLY A 377 -4.76 -24.51 -33.25
CA GLY A 377 -4.41 -24.10 -31.90
C GLY A 377 -3.44 -22.91 -31.83
N GLU A 378 -2.45 -22.87 -32.74
CA GLU A 378 -1.51 -21.75 -32.85
C GLU A 378 -2.20 -20.43 -33.24
N SER A 379 -3.16 -20.46 -34.16
CA SER A 379 -3.92 -19.28 -34.59
C SER A 379 -4.77 -18.74 -33.47
N LYS A 380 -5.47 -19.61 -32.72
CA LYS A 380 -6.32 -19.27 -31.59
C LYS A 380 -5.48 -18.75 -30.42
N ALA A 381 -4.36 -19.39 -30.11
CA ALA A 381 -3.39 -18.93 -29.13
C ALA A 381 -2.87 -17.53 -29.48
N ASN A 382 -2.50 -17.29 -30.74
CA ASN A 382 -2.06 -15.99 -31.22
C ASN A 382 -3.11 -14.88 -31.06
N PHE A 383 -4.39 -15.20 -31.26
CA PHE A 383 -5.47 -14.22 -31.00
C PHE A 383 -5.56 -13.88 -29.51
N ILE A 384 -5.48 -14.88 -28.61
CA ILE A 384 -5.58 -14.71 -27.17
C ILE A 384 -4.42 -13.85 -26.65
N VAL A 385 -3.19 -14.12 -27.09
CA VAL A 385 -2.00 -13.38 -26.60
C VAL A 385 -1.90 -11.95 -27.12
N ARG A 386 -2.64 -11.64 -28.19
CA ARG A 386 -2.76 -10.26 -28.70
C ARG A 386 -3.75 -9.37 -27.92
N GLN A 387 -4.39 -9.91 -26.90
CA GLN A 387 -5.16 -9.08 -26.01
C GLN A 387 -4.26 -8.06 -25.29
N LEU A 388 -4.77 -6.85 -25.12
CA LEU A 388 -3.97 -5.72 -24.62
C LEU A 388 -3.42 -5.93 -23.21
N THR A 389 -4.07 -6.77 -22.41
CA THR A 389 -3.69 -7.00 -21.01
C THR A 389 -3.81 -8.46 -20.60
N PRO A 390 -3.02 -8.91 -19.61
CA PRO A 390 -3.17 -10.24 -19.01
C PRO A 390 -4.59 -10.53 -18.53
N ARG A 391 -5.24 -9.55 -17.89
CA ARG A 391 -6.62 -9.70 -17.40
C ARG A 391 -7.59 -10.02 -18.54
N ASN A 392 -7.45 -9.35 -19.66
CA ASN A 392 -8.31 -9.61 -20.82
C ASN A 392 -8.06 -11.00 -21.43
N ALA A 393 -6.79 -11.41 -21.51
CA ALA A 393 -6.44 -12.74 -22.00
C ALA A 393 -6.99 -13.86 -21.08
N PHE A 394 -6.83 -13.72 -19.77
CA PHE A 394 -7.37 -14.67 -18.80
C PHE A 394 -8.91 -14.68 -18.78
N ARG A 395 -9.57 -13.51 -18.90
CA ARG A 395 -11.02 -13.42 -18.99
C ARG A 395 -11.54 -14.15 -20.23
N LEU A 396 -10.89 -13.96 -21.38
CA LEU A 396 -11.25 -14.66 -22.60
C LEU A 396 -11.08 -16.18 -22.40
N LEU A 397 -9.97 -16.63 -21.83
CA LEU A 397 -9.74 -18.05 -21.55
C LEU A 397 -10.78 -18.63 -20.55
N SER A 398 -11.18 -17.86 -19.56
CA SER A 398 -12.25 -18.25 -18.63
C SER A 398 -13.58 -18.45 -19.36
N ILE A 399 -13.96 -17.51 -20.24
CA ILE A 399 -15.17 -17.60 -21.03
C ILE A 399 -15.14 -18.80 -21.99
N ILE A 400 -13.99 -19.03 -22.66
CA ILE A 400 -13.81 -20.19 -23.55
C ILE A 400 -14.00 -21.50 -22.78
N LEU A 401 -13.44 -21.61 -21.59
CA LEU A 401 -13.57 -22.80 -20.76
C LEU A 401 -15.02 -22.99 -20.26
N GLU A 402 -15.67 -21.93 -19.81
CA GLU A 402 -17.09 -21.96 -19.40
C GLU A 402 -17.98 -22.44 -20.54
N GLU A 403 -17.84 -21.87 -21.75
CA GLU A 403 -18.61 -22.22 -22.93
C GLU A 403 -18.38 -23.67 -23.32
N HIS A 404 -17.11 -24.11 -23.33
CA HIS A 404 -16.76 -25.50 -23.61
C HIS A 404 -17.44 -26.47 -22.64
N CYS A 405 -17.40 -26.20 -21.36
CA CYS A 405 -17.99 -27.07 -20.36
C CYS A 405 -19.53 -27.07 -20.38
N GLN A 406 -20.16 -26.01 -20.86
CA GLN A 406 -21.63 -25.93 -20.97
C GLN A 406 -22.16 -26.65 -22.21
N THR A 407 -21.42 -26.60 -23.33
CA THR A 407 -21.90 -27.09 -24.63
C THR A 407 -21.46 -28.50 -24.94
N VAL A 408 -20.30 -28.95 -24.44
CA VAL A 408 -19.70 -30.22 -24.81
C VAL A 408 -19.98 -31.31 -23.78
N ILE A 409 -20.62 -32.41 -24.18
CA ILE A 409 -20.88 -33.56 -23.32
C ILE A 409 -19.64 -34.46 -23.21
N TYR A 410 -18.94 -34.66 -24.32
CA TYR A 410 -17.71 -35.48 -24.42
C TYR A 410 -16.71 -34.74 -25.31
N GLY A 411 -15.59 -34.39 -24.79
CA GLY A 411 -14.52 -33.75 -25.56
C GLY A 411 -13.53 -33.08 -24.63
N VAL A 412 -12.26 -33.32 -24.81
CA VAL A 412 -11.20 -32.79 -23.96
C VAL A 412 -10.68 -31.48 -24.50
N LYS A 413 -10.59 -31.40 -25.84
CA LYS A 413 -10.11 -30.22 -26.54
C LYS A 413 -11.26 -29.30 -26.93
N ILE A 414 -10.98 -28.01 -27.02
CA ILE A 414 -11.93 -26.97 -27.35
C ILE A 414 -12.11 -26.93 -28.88
N SER A 415 -13.34 -27.15 -29.36
CA SER A 415 -13.64 -27.10 -30.79
C SER A 415 -13.65 -25.65 -31.32
N THR A 416 -13.61 -25.51 -32.66
CA THR A 416 -13.64 -24.21 -33.32
C THR A 416 -14.94 -23.46 -33.04
N GLU A 417 -16.07 -24.16 -33.07
CA GLU A 417 -17.41 -23.57 -32.85
C GLU A 417 -17.53 -23.00 -31.44
N VAL A 418 -17.04 -23.73 -30.41
CA VAL A 418 -17.02 -23.28 -29.02
C VAL A 418 -16.15 -22.05 -28.87
N TYR A 419 -14.94 -22.10 -29.47
CA TYR A 419 -14.04 -20.96 -29.44
C TYR A 419 -14.63 -19.70 -30.07
N GLU A 420 -15.23 -19.81 -31.25
CA GLU A 420 -15.87 -18.68 -31.95
C GLU A 420 -17.04 -18.12 -31.15
N SER A 421 -17.91 -18.97 -30.59
CA SER A 421 -19.01 -18.55 -29.71
C SER A 421 -18.48 -17.78 -28.49
N ALA A 422 -17.45 -18.31 -27.83
CA ALA A 422 -16.83 -17.66 -26.67
C ALA A 422 -16.17 -16.32 -27.00
N VAL A 423 -15.52 -16.20 -28.17
CA VAL A 423 -14.94 -14.93 -28.62
C VAL A 423 -16.04 -13.90 -28.88
N GLN A 424 -17.14 -14.28 -29.52
CA GLN A 424 -18.29 -13.38 -29.74
C GLN A 424 -18.86 -12.89 -28.40
N ARG A 425 -19.09 -13.79 -27.45
CA ARG A 425 -19.56 -13.43 -26.09
C ARG A 425 -18.59 -12.47 -25.42
N TYR A 426 -17.28 -12.73 -25.46
CA TYR A 426 -16.26 -11.86 -24.89
C TYR A 426 -16.27 -10.46 -25.51
N LEU A 427 -16.42 -10.33 -26.83
CA LEU A 427 -16.45 -9.04 -27.52
C LEU A 427 -17.69 -8.23 -27.11
N ILE A 428 -18.86 -8.86 -27.03
CA ILE A 428 -20.10 -8.22 -26.57
C ILE A 428 -19.94 -7.71 -25.13
N GLU A 429 -19.40 -8.54 -24.24
CA GLU A 429 -19.17 -8.15 -22.85
C GLU A 429 -18.16 -7.00 -22.73
N LYS A 430 -17.17 -6.93 -23.64
CA LYS A 430 -16.14 -5.88 -23.65
C LYS A 430 -16.66 -4.53 -24.13
N GLU A 431 -17.62 -4.53 -25.07
CA GLU A 431 -18.25 -3.31 -25.61
C GLU A 431 -19.29 -2.70 -24.63
N GLY A 432 -19.79 -3.50 -23.69
CA GLY A 432 -20.74 -3.07 -22.65
C GLY A 432 -20.10 -2.42 -21.42
N TYR A 433 -18.78 -2.32 -21.39
CA TYR A 433 -17.99 -1.65 -20.37
C TYR A 433 -17.17 -0.50 -20.97
#